data_132e54eae67242c7678ab0d8ba5c6024
#
_entry.id   132e54eae67242c7678ab0d8ba5c6024
#
_cell.length_a   1.000
_cell.length_b   1.000
_cell.length_c   1.000
_cell.angle_alpha   90.00
_cell.angle_beta   90.00
_cell.angle_gamma   90.00
#
_symmetry.space_group_name_H-M   'P 1'
#
loop_
_entity.id
_entity.type
_entity.pdbx_description
1 polymer ?
#
loop_
_entity_poly.entity_id
_entity_poly.type
_entity_poly.pdbx_seq_one_letter_code
_entity_poly.pdbx_strand_id
1 'polypeptide(L)'
;MMRACRREPVERTPVWLMRQAGRYLPEYRRVREKVGFMELCKNPSLAAEVMLATVSRLGVDAAIIFSDLLPILEPMGMDLEFTAGEGPVIHNPLREAADVERLRELHDLDQLSFVMDVVRATRAGLDDSIPVIGFAGAPFTLASYCIEGGSSRAWLHTKLLMYRQESAWHDLMDRLARAVSRYLVAQLDAGAQIVQLFDSWAGCLGPEDYRRYVLPHSRTAMAEASRRAPVIHFATGNPSLLPLLALAGGSVIGIDWRIELGQAWAAVGYDRAVQGNLDPAVLLTDRDTVRRRTHEVLAQAAGRPGHIFNLGHGVLPHTPVENVLELIATVKGD
;
A
#
# COMPACT_ATOMS: atom_id res chain seq x y z
N MET A 1 -10.66 13.50 3.81
CA MET A 1 -10.01 12.17 3.91
C MET A 1 -10.25 11.48 5.25
N MET A 2 -9.85 12.01 6.40
CA MET A 2 -10.02 11.39 7.72
C MET A 2 -11.47 11.03 8.07
N ARG A 3 -12.43 11.92 7.78
CA ARG A 3 -13.86 11.65 7.96
C ARG A 3 -14.34 10.45 7.15
N ALA A 4 -13.92 10.33 5.87
CA ALA A 4 -14.27 9.18 5.05
C ALA A 4 -13.73 7.87 5.62
N CYS A 5 -12.47 7.84 6.14
CA CYS A 5 -11.93 6.65 6.81
C CYS A 5 -12.77 6.20 8.02
N ARG A 6 -13.48 7.13 8.68
CA ARG A 6 -14.36 6.88 9.83
C ARG A 6 -15.83 6.69 9.43
N ARG A 7 -16.13 6.69 8.12
CA ARG A 7 -17.50 6.63 7.59
C ARG A 7 -18.39 7.77 8.06
N GLU A 8 -17.81 8.92 8.32
CA GLU A 8 -18.54 10.15 8.59
C GLU A 8 -18.95 10.80 7.26
N PRO A 9 -20.08 11.54 7.23
CA PRO A 9 -20.48 12.28 6.03
C PRO A 9 -19.39 13.24 5.56
N VAL A 10 -19.18 13.33 4.28
CA VAL A 10 -18.22 14.23 3.61
C VAL A 10 -18.94 15.03 2.54
N GLU A 11 -18.48 16.24 2.24
CA GLU A 11 -19.05 17.10 1.19
C GLU A 11 -18.88 16.48 -0.20
N ARG A 12 -17.73 15.83 -0.43
CA ARG A 12 -17.39 15.10 -1.65
C ARG A 12 -16.53 13.90 -1.34
N THR A 13 -16.51 12.93 -2.24
CA THR A 13 -15.61 11.77 -2.14
C THR A 13 -14.16 12.25 -2.16
N PRO A 14 -13.34 11.94 -1.14
CA PRO A 14 -11.92 12.26 -1.19
C PRO A 14 -11.17 11.36 -2.17
N VAL A 15 -10.12 11.91 -2.80
CA VAL A 15 -9.31 11.21 -3.80
C VAL A 15 -7.82 11.33 -3.51
N TRP A 16 -7.13 10.21 -3.58
CA TRP A 16 -5.68 10.11 -3.69
C TRP A 16 -5.33 8.87 -4.52
N LEU A 17 -4.10 8.76 -5.02
CA LEU A 17 -3.75 7.67 -5.92
C LEU A 17 -2.50 6.94 -5.45
N MET A 18 -2.57 5.61 -5.40
CA MET A 18 -1.38 4.78 -5.20
C MET A 18 -0.36 5.06 -6.31
N ARG A 19 0.90 5.28 -5.95
CA ARG A 19 1.99 5.72 -6.84
C ARG A 19 1.72 7.09 -7.49
N GLN A 20 0.98 7.98 -6.80
CA GLN A 20 0.74 9.36 -7.27
C GLN A 20 2.04 10.13 -7.52
N ALA A 21 3.10 9.93 -6.74
CA ALA A 21 4.46 10.33 -7.07
C ALA A 21 5.13 9.18 -7.84
N GLY A 22 5.16 9.27 -9.14
CA GLY A 22 5.63 8.15 -9.96
C GLY A 22 6.21 8.58 -11.31
N ARG A 23 6.69 7.57 -12.06
CA ARG A 23 7.40 7.75 -13.33
C ARG A 23 6.63 8.50 -14.41
N TYR A 24 5.32 8.62 -14.29
CA TYR A 24 4.49 9.39 -15.22
C TYR A 24 4.64 10.92 -15.03
N LEU A 25 5.02 11.38 -13.81
CA LEU A 25 5.20 12.81 -13.51
C LEU A 25 6.56 13.33 -14.00
N PRO A 26 6.60 14.45 -14.78
CA PRO A 26 7.86 15.06 -15.21
C PRO A 26 8.73 15.51 -14.03
N GLU A 27 8.12 16.03 -12.95
CA GLU A 27 8.79 16.48 -11.75
C GLU A 27 9.56 15.34 -11.09
N TYR A 28 8.93 14.19 -10.95
CA TYR A 28 9.55 12.98 -10.42
C TYR A 28 10.71 12.49 -11.31
N ARG A 29 10.51 12.45 -12.65
CA ARG A 29 11.56 12.02 -13.59
C ARG A 29 12.81 12.88 -13.49
N ARG A 30 12.67 14.22 -13.40
CA ARG A 30 13.81 15.15 -13.24
C ARG A 30 14.65 14.85 -11.99
N VAL A 31 14.01 14.43 -10.89
CA VAL A 31 14.74 14.02 -9.68
C VAL A 31 15.44 12.67 -9.92
N ARG A 32 14.75 11.71 -10.53
CA ARG A 32 15.27 10.37 -10.81
C ARG A 32 16.41 10.33 -11.83
N GLU A 33 16.55 11.34 -12.67
CA GLU A 33 17.70 11.52 -13.58
C GLU A 33 18.99 11.82 -12.81
N LYS A 34 18.88 12.38 -11.61
CA LYS A 34 20.03 12.82 -10.79
C LYS A 34 20.40 11.84 -9.68
N VAL A 35 19.44 11.11 -9.15
CA VAL A 35 19.63 10.22 -7.99
C VAL A 35 19.01 8.84 -8.20
N GLY A 36 19.61 7.83 -7.60
CA GLY A 36 19.12 6.47 -7.59
C GLY A 36 17.79 6.34 -6.81
N PHE A 37 17.06 5.21 -7.02
CA PHE A 37 15.77 5.00 -6.34
C PHE A 37 15.91 4.96 -4.82
N MET A 38 16.82 4.14 -4.31
CA MET A 38 17.06 4.03 -2.87
C MET A 38 17.72 5.28 -2.28
N GLU A 39 18.54 5.99 -3.05
CA GLU A 39 19.08 7.29 -2.66
C GLU A 39 17.96 8.31 -2.44
N LEU A 40 16.97 8.35 -3.35
CA LEU A 40 15.77 9.18 -3.17
C LEU A 40 14.98 8.76 -1.94
N CYS A 41 14.72 7.46 -1.72
CA CYS A 41 14.01 6.97 -0.55
C CYS A 41 14.72 7.31 0.77
N LYS A 42 16.08 7.24 0.77
CA LYS A 42 16.92 7.50 1.95
C LYS A 42 17.30 8.98 2.12
N ASN A 43 16.74 9.89 1.29
CA ASN A 43 16.93 11.35 1.42
C ASN A 43 15.60 12.03 1.80
N PRO A 44 15.38 12.31 3.10
CA PRO A 44 14.09 12.82 3.58
C PRO A 44 13.66 14.14 2.94
N SER A 45 14.59 15.07 2.73
CA SER A 45 14.28 16.37 2.12
C SER A 45 13.82 16.22 0.67
N LEU A 46 14.53 15.42 -0.11
CA LEU A 46 14.22 15.20 -1.52
C LEU A 46 12.94 14.37 -1.71
N ALA A 47 12.73 13.36 -0.86
CA ALA A 47 11.50 12.57 -0.86
C ALA A 47 10.28 13.44 -0.51
N ALA A 48 10.40 14.30 0.50
CA ALA A 48 9.35 15.25 0.88
C ALA A 48 9.07 16.27 -0.24
N GLU A 49 10.10 16.83 -0.88
CA GLU A 49 9.95 17.74 -2.04
C GLU A 49 9.13 17.10 -3.16
N VAL A 50 9.45 15.87 -3.53
CA VAL A 50 8.70 15.10 -4.54
C VAL A 50 7.24 14.95 -4.14
N MET A 51 6.97 14.64 -2.86
CA MET A 51 5.59 14.47 -2.38
C MET A 51 4.81 15.78 -2.37
N LEU A 52 5.40 16.86 -1.89
CA LEU A 52 4.79 18.19 -1.84
C LEU A 52 4.47 18.70 -3.25
N ALA A 53 5.42 18.57 -4.19
CA ALA A 53 5.21 18.92 -5.59
C ALA A 53 4.08 18.09 -6.22
N THR A 54 3.99 16.80 -5.90
CA THR A 54 2.92 15.91 -6.38
C THR A 54 1.56 16.34 -5.85
N VAL A 55 1.43 16.59 -4.54
CA VAL A 55 0.17 17.05 -3.94
C VAL A 55 -0.27 18.37 -4.52
N SER A 56 0.64 19.34 -4.65
CA SER A 56 0.38 20.65 -5.25
C SER A 56 -0.05 20.53 -6.71
N ARG A 57 0.61 19.66 -7.50
CA ARG A 57 0.32 19.47 -8.93
C ARG A 57 -1.03 18.82 -9.18
N LEU A 58 -1.37 17.79 -8.38
CA LEU A 58 -2.55 16.98 -8.59
C LEU A 58 -3.77 17.47 -7.82
N GLY A 59 -3.58 18.19 -6.72
CA GLY A 59 -4.66 18.60 -5.85
C GLY A 59 -5.35 17.45 -5.10
N VAL A 60 -4.67 16.37 -4.80
CA VAL A 60 -5.21 15.20 -4.09
C VAL A 60 -5.49 15.50 -2.61
N ASP A 61 -6.33 14.65 -1.98
CA ASP A 61 -6.79 14.82 -0.59
C ASP A 61 -5.96 14.08 0.46
N ALA A 62 -4.84 13.47 0.05
CA ALA A 62 -3.85 12.86 0.95
C ALA A 62 -2.49 12.72 0.27
N ALA A 63 -1.42 12.71 1.07
CA ALA A 63 -0.06 12.46 0.62
C ALA A 63 0.40 11.10 1.17
N ILE A 64 0.68 10.13 0.29
CA ILE A 64 1.37 8.90 0.71
C ILE A 64 2.87 9.14 0.67
N ILE A 65 3.62 8.74 1.71
CA ILE A 65 5.07 8.94 1.76
C ILE A 65 5.78 8.26 0.59
N PHE A 66 6.92 8.82 0.17
CA PHE A 66 7.77 8.20 -0.83
C PHE A 66 8.74 7.22 -0.16
N SER A 67 8.52 5.92 -0.37
CA SER A 67 9.33 4.82 0.13
C SER A 67 9.05 3.55 -0.69
N ASP A 68 9.65 2.43 -0.28
CA ASP A 68 9.34 1.08 -0.78
C ASP A 68 8.86 0.16 0.34
N LEU A 69 8.30 -1.00 0.00
CA LEU A 69 7.80 -1.99 0.97
C LEU A 69 8.93 -2.75 1.66
N LEU A 70 10.08 -2.91 1.00
CA LEU A 70 11.11 -3.88 1.37
C LEU A 70 12.24 -3.37 2.26
N PRO A 71 12.51 -2.05 2.43
CA PRO A 71 13.62 -1.61 3.29
C PRO A 71 13.58 -2.14 4.72
N ILE A 72 12.38 -2.48 5.23
CA ILE A 72 12.22 -3.11 6.55
C ILE A 72 12.96 -4.46 6.66
N LEU A 73 13.22 -5.12 5.54
CA LEU A 73 13.90 -6.41 5.50
C LEU A 73 15.43 -6.30 5.65
N GLU A 74 16.03 -5.15 5.31
CA GLU A 74 17.50 -4.94 5.45
C GLU A 74 17.96 -5.13 6.91
N PRO A 75 17.39 -4.41 7.93
CA PRO A 75 17.79 -4.61 9.33
C PRO A 75 17.41 -6.00 9.87
N MET A 76 16.45 -6.67 9.23
CA MET A 76 16.09 -8.05 9.56
C MET A 76 17.06 -9.10 8.98
N GLY A 77 18.08 -8.68 8.23
CA GLY A 77 19.15 -9.54 7.74
C GLY A 77 19.02 -10.03 6.30
N MET A 78 18.08 -9.46 5.55
CA MET A 78 17.94 -9.78 4.12
C MET A 78 18.89 -8.91 3.30
N ASP A 79 19.61 -9.52 2.37
CA ASP A 79 20.51 -8.86 1.42
C ASP A 79 19.70 -8.37 0.21
N LEU A 80 19.19 -7.15 0.34
CA LEU A 80 18.24 -6.53 -0.60
C LEU A 80 18.95 -5.59 -1.56
N GLU A 81 18.76 -5.79 -2.86
CA GLU A 81 19.21 -4.90 -3.92
C GLU A 81 18.04 -4.45 -4.82
N PHE A 82 18.09 -3.20 -5.27
CA PHE A 82 17.14 -2.67 -6.26
C PHE A 82 17.85 -2.50 -7.61
N THR A 83 17.72 -3.50 -8.46
CA THR A 83 18.36 -3.53 -9.78
C THR A 83 17.55 -2.72 -10.79
N ALA A 84 18.23 -1.89 -11.57
CA ALA A 84 17.59 -1.08 -12.61
C ALA A 84 16.92 -1.97 -13.67
N GLY A 85 15.60 -1.88 -13.80
CA GLY A 85 14.80 -2.62 -14.78
C GLY A 85 14.29 -3.99 -14.32
N GLU A 86 14.88 -4.62 -13.31
CA GLU A 86 14.46 -5.94 -12.82
C GLU A 86 13.62 -5.90 -11.55
N GLY A 87 13.69 -4.78 -10.80
CA GLY A 87 13.01 -4.62 -9.52
C GLY A 87 13.86 -5.08 -8.34
N PRO A 88 13.25 -5.34 -7.16
CA PRO A 88 13.97 -5.79 -5.98
C PRO A 88 14.43 -7.24 -6.10
N VAL A 89 15.67 -7.50 -5.67
CA VAL A 89 16.30 -8.82 -5.59
C VAL A 89 16.79 -9.04 -4.16
N ILE A 90 16.54 -10.23 -3.60
CA ILE A 90 17.08 -10.67 -2.32
C ILE A 90 18.08 -11.81 -2.59
N HIS A 91 19.35 -11.56 -2.32
CA HIS A 91 20.44 -12.47 -2.67
C HIS A 91 20.59 -13.66 -1.71
N ASN A 92 20.01 -13.59 -0.51
CA ASN A 92 20.01 -14.64 0.50
C ASN A 92 18.60 -15.18 0.82
N PRO A 93 17.80 -15.64 -0.17
CA PRO A 93 16.41 -16.02 0.05
C PRO A 93 16.26 -17.18 1.05
N LEU A 94 15.10 -17.23 1.71
CA LEU A 94 14.75 -18.25 2.69
C LEU A 94 14.06 -19.42 1.96
N ARG A 95 14.71 -20.59 1.85
CA ARG A 95 14.20 -21.74 1.10
C ARG A 95 13.70 -22.87 1.97
N GLU A 96 14.21 -22.99 3.20
CA GLU A 96 13.96 -24.08 4.13
C GLU A 96 13.69 -23.54 5.55
N ALA A 97 13.12 -24.39 6.42
CA ALA A 97 12.86 -24.01 7.80
C ALA A 97 14.10 -23.46 8.54
N ALA A 98 15.26 -24.11 8.32
CA ALA A 98 16.50 -23.65 8.93
C ALA A 98 16.91 -22.22 8.49
N ASP A 99 16.49 -21.79 7.30
CA ASP A 99 16.77 -20.43 6.81
C ASP A 99 15.98 -19.36 7.57
N VAL A 100 14.81 -19.69 8.12
CA VAL A 100 13.96 -18.75 8.87
C VAL A 100 14.68 -18.17 10.07
N GLU A 101 15.60 -18.91 10.69
CA GLU A 101 16.41 -18.42 11.82
C GLU A 101 17.34 -17.27 11.44
N ARG A 102 17.68 -17.12 10.15
CA ARG A 102 18.48 -16.00 9.64
C ARG A 102 17.72 -14.68 9.64
N LEU A 103 16.38 -14.71 9.59
CA LEU A 103 15.56 -13.51 9.70
C LEU A 103 15.56 -13.02 11.15
N ARG A 104 16.21 -11.90 11.39
CA ARG A 104 16.36 -11.31 12.72
C ARG A 104 15.05 -10.64 13.16
N GLU A 105 14.84 -10.59 14.48
CA GLU A 105 13.82 -9.71 15.04
C GLU A 105 14.21 -8.24 14.80
N LEU A 106 13.22 -7.43 14.46
CA LEU A 106 13.41 -5.98 14.34
C LEU A 106 13.31 -5.36 15.75
N HIS A 107 14.44 -5.19 16.43
CA HIS A 107 14.48 -4.66 17.80
C HIS A 107 14.36 -3.14 17.85
N ASP A 108 15.00 -2.45 16.93
CA ASP A 108 14.97 -0.99 16.77
C ASP A 108 14.72 -0.59 15.31
N LEU A 109 14.54 0.68 15.09
CA LEU A 109 14.22 1.25 13.77
C LEU A 109 15.31 2.24 13.31
N ASP A 110 16.50 2.22 13.90
CA ASP A 110 17.55 3.19 13.60
C ASP A 110 17.94 3.18 12.12
N GLN A 111 18.07 1.99 11.52
CA GLN A 111 18.36 1.85 10.10
C GLN A 111 17.20 2.27 9.18
N LEU A 112 16.00 2.44 9.73
CA LEU A 112 14.79 2.88 9.03
C LEU A 112 14.38 4.31 9.40
N SER A 113 15.20 5.03 10.19
CA SER A 113 14.91 6.38 10.67
C SER A 113 14.61 7.36 9.54
N PHE A 114 15.23 7.18 8.38
CA PHE A 114 14.98 7.97 7.18
C PHE A 114 13.49 7.98 6.77
N VAL A 115 12.75 6.89 6.99
CA VAL A 115 11.31 6.83 6.66
C VAL A 115 10.52 7.74 7.59
N MET A 116 10.81 7.72 8.89
CA MET A 116 10.18 8.61 9.87
C MET A 116 10.52 10.08 9.59
N ASP A 117 11.74 10.34 9.12
CA ASP A 117 12.15 11.69 8.72
C ASP A 117 11.43 12.15 7.45
N VAL A 118 11.19 11.25 6.48
CA VAL A 118 10.32 11.56 5.32
C VAL A 118 8.89 11.89 5.78
N VAL A 119 8.33 11.14 6.73
CA VAL A 119 7.00 11.43 7.31
C VAL A 119 6.98 12.83 7.93
N ARG A 120 7.95 13.16 8.81
CA ARG A 120 8.04 14.47 9.47
C ARG A 120 8.18 15.60 8.47
N ALA A 121 9.10 15.46 7.51
CA ALA A 121 9.36 16.48 6.48
C ALA A 121 8.13 16.68 5.57
N THR A 122 7.47 15.60 5.15
CA THR A 122 6.24 15.68 4.35
C THR A 122 5.13 16.36 5.14
N ARG A 123 4.90 15.96 6.41
CA ARG A 123 3.87 16.57 7.26
C ARG A 123 4.10 18.08 7.48
N ALA A 124 5.35 18.47 7.72
CA ALA A 124 5.71 19.87 7.96
C ALA A 124 5.47 20.79 6.75
N GLY A 125 5.51 20.24 5.53
CA GLY A 125 5.29 20.99 4.29
C GLY A 125 3.84 21.00 3.78
N LEU A 126 2.92 20.28 4.42
CA LEU A 126 1.52 20.16 3.99
C LEU A 126 0.58 21.00 4.86
N ASP A 127 -0.52 21.45 4.26
CA ASP A 127 -1.67 21.95 5.00
C ASP A 127 -2.25 20.87 5.93
N ASP A 128 -2.79 21.29 7.10
CA ASP A 128 -3.35 20.37 8.10
C ASP A 128 -4.55 19.57 7.60
N SER A 129 -5.24 20.04 6.58
CA SER A 129 -6.37 19.35 5.95
C SER A 129 -5.96 18.15 5.10
N ILE A 130 -4.68 18.05 4.70
CA ILE A 130 -4.13 16.98 3.85
C ILE A 130 -3.35 15.98 4.73
N PRO A 131 -3.92 14.82 5.07
CA PRO A 131 -3.22 13.84 5.89
C PRO A 131 -2.08 13.17 5.14
N VAL A 132 -1.05 12.80 5.92
CA VAL A 132 0.05 11.94 5.46
C VAL A 132 -0.32 10.48 5.69
N ILE A 133 -0.16 9.67 4.65
CA ILE A 133 -0.34 8.21 4.69
C ILE A 133 1.04 7.57 4.78
N GLY A 134 1.30 6.88 5.90
CA GLY A 134 2.41 5.94 6.02
C GLY A 134 2.02 4.57 5.46
N PHE A 135 2.98 3.67 5.26
CA PHE A 135 2.64 2.33 4.79
C PHE A 135 3.69 1.27 5.12
N ALA A 136 3.30 0.01 4.99
CA ALA A 136 4.19 -1.15 5.04
C ALA A 136 3.69 -2.25 4.10
N GLY A 137 4.58 -3.17 3.72
CA GLY A 137 4.19 -4.45 3.14
C GLY A 137 3.54 -5.33 4.21
N ALA A 138 2.50 -6.08 3.83
CA ALA A 138 1.90 -7.07 4.70
C ALA A 138 2.85 -8.26 4.94
N PRO A 139 2.70 -8.98 6.06
CA PRO A 139 3.58 -10.10 6.38
C PRO A 139 3.70 -11.14 5.25
N PHE A 140 2.59 -11.50 4.58
CA PHE A 140 2.62 -12.44 3.46
C PHE A 140 3.41 -11.91 2.26
N THR A 141 3.20 -10.65 1.90
CA THR A 141 3.93 -10.01 0.80
C THR A 141 5.43 -9.96 1.09
N LEU A 142 5.83 -9.59 2.32
CA LEU A 142 7.23 -9.56 2.73
C LEU A 142 7.84 -10.98 2.79
N ALA A 143 7.13 -11.96 3.37
CA ALA A 143 7.55 -13.36 3.40
C ALA A 143 7.78 -13.90 1.99
N SER A 144 6.85 -13.58 1.07
CA SER A 144 6.97 -14.01 -0.32
C SER A 144 8.24 -13.43 -0.99
N TYR A 145 8.58 -12.17 -0.75
CA TYR A 145 9.86 -11.60 -1.23
C TYR A 145 11.06 -12.29 -0.59
N CYS A 146 11.04 -12.50 0.72
CA CYS A 146 12.12 -13.20 1.43
C CYS A 146 12.34 -14.62 0.89
N ILE A 147 11.26 -15.31 0.51
CA ILE A 147 11.32 -16.70 0.06
C ILE A 147 11.62 -16.79 -1.44
N GLU A 148 10.92 -16.04 -2.29
CA GLU A 148 11.12 -16.10 -3.76
C GLU A 148 12.45 -15.46 -4.19
N GLY A 149 12.98 -14.53 -3.41
CA GLY A 149 14.21 -13.78 -3.74
C GLY A 149 13.97 -12.62 -4.72
N GLY A 150 12.71 -12.38 -5.12
CA GLY A 150 12.32 -11.34 -6.07
C GLY A 150 10.88 -11.51 -6.53
N SER A 151 10.54 -10.97 -7.70
CA SER A 151 9.21 -11.14 -8.28
C SER A 151 8.97 -12.60 -8.70
N SER A 152 7.77 -13.11 -8.46
CA SER A 152 7.37 -14.47 -8.84
C SER A 152 6.01 -14.47 -9.55
N ARG A 153 5.81 -15.38 -10.49
CA ARG A 153 4.50 -15.58 -11.14
C ARG A 153 3.66 -16.62 -10.44
N ALA A 154 4.29 -17.63 -9.84
CA ALA A 154 3.62 -18.80 -9.27
C ALA A 154 3.70 -18.89 -7.74
N TRP A 155 4.59 -18.13 -7.11
CA TRP A 155 4.88 -18.19 -5.66
C TRP A 155 5.10 -19.62 -5.18
N LEU A 156 5.84 -20.41 -5.97
CA LEU A 156 5.99 -21.85 -5.75
C LEU A 156 6.76 -22.13 -4.45
N HIS A 157 7.91 -21.47 -4.26
CA HIS A 157 8.71 -21.65 -3.04
C HIS A 157 7.95 -21.20 -1.80
N THR A 158 7.23 -20.07 -1.88
CA THR A 158 6.37 -19.57 -0.80
C THR A 158 5.33 -20.59 -0.40
N LYS A 159 4.58 -21.14 -1.37
CA LYS A 159 3.55 -22.15 -1.10
C LYS A 159 4.14 -23.46 -0.60
N LEU A 160 5.30 -23.89 -1.12
CA LEU A 160 5.96 -25.11 -0.64
C LEU A 160 6.41 -24.99 0.82
N LEU A 161 7.00 -23.85 1.22
CA LEU A 161 7.35 -23.59 2.62
C LEU A 161 6.10 -23.60 3.50
N MET A 162 5.06 -22.87 3.09
CA MET A 162 3.79 -22.75 3.79
C MET A 162 3.12 -24.10 4.03
N TYR A 163 3.06 -24.99 3.02
CA TYR A 163 2.37 -26.27 3.13
C TYR A 163 3.21 -27.37 3.78
N ARG A 164 4.54 -27.39 3.56
CA ARG A 164 5.40 -28.47 4.02
C ARG A 164 6.01 -28.22 5.39
N GLN A 165 6.15 -26.95 5.78
CA GLN A 165 6.89 -26.55 6.97
C GLN A 165 6.09 -25.50 7.77
N GLU A 166 4.86 -25.87 8.13
CA GLU A 166 3.87 -24.94 8.70
C GLU A 166 4.38 -24.22 9.96
N SER A 167 5.11 -24.92 10.85
CA SER A 167 5.68 -24.29 12.05
C SER A 167 6.68 -23.17 11.70
N ALA A 168 7.59 -23.44 10.77
CA ALA A 168 8.57 -22.45 10.31
C ALA A 168 7.89 -21.30 9.55
N TRP A 169 6.84 -21.59 8.78
CA TRP A 169 6.02 -20.58 8.14
C TRP A 169 5.41 -19.62 9.17
N HIS A 170 4.77 -20.14 10.21
CA HIS A 170 4.16 -19.29 11.23
C HIS A 170 5.21 -18.50 12.03
N ASP A 171 6.39 -19.07 12.31
CA ASP A 171 7.48 -18.33 12.96
C ASP A 171 7.97 -17.16 12.08
N LEU A 172 8.18 -17.40 10.78
CA LEU A 172 8.51 -16.36 9.81
C LEU A 172 7.45 -15.24 9.80
N MET A 173 6.18 -15.62 9.67
CA MET A 173 5.07 -14.69 9.59
C MET A 173 4.87 -13.89 10.88
N ASP A 174 5.10 -14.48 12.05
CA ASP A 174 5.04 -13.80 13.34
C ASP A 174 6.14 -12.76 13.51
N ARG A 175 7.39 -13.08 13.11
CA ARG A 175 8.50 -12.13 13.12
C ARG A 175 8.19 -10.93 12.23
N LEU A 176 7.72 -11.17 11.01
CA LEU A 176 7.33 -10.12 10.08
C LEU A 176 6.13 -9.30 10.60
N ALA A 177 5.13 -9.93 11.19
CA ALA A 177 3.97 -9.24 11.74
C ALA A 177 4.36 -8.29 12.89
N ARG A 178 5.25 -8.72 13.79
CA ARG A 178 5.79 -7.87 14.87
C ARG A 178 6.60 -6.70 14.31
N ALA A 179 7.46 -6.96 13.32
CA ALA A 179 8.25 -5.93 12.67
C ALA A 179 7.37 -4.87 11.97
N VAL A 180 6.39 -5.31 11.19
CA VAL A 180 5.43 -4.43 10.51
C VAL A 180 4.61 -3.62 11.52
N SER A 181 4.14 -4.24 12.61
CA SER A 181 3.40 -3.51 13.66
C SER A 181 4.23 -2.36 14.25
N ARG A 182 5.49 -2.62 14.63
CA ARG A 182 6.40 -1.57 15.13
C ARG A 182 6.65 -0.47 14.10
N TYR A 183 6.85 -0.85 12.86
CA TYR A 183 7.14 0.08 11.77
C TYR A 183 5.96 0.99 11.43
N LEU A 184 4.72 0.47 11.43
CA LEU A 184 3.52 1.28 11.26
C LEU A 184 3.31 2.26 12.41
N VAL A 185 3.52 1.80 13.65
CA VAL A 185 3.42 2.66 14.85
C VAL A 185 4.44 3.79 14.81
N ALA A 186 5.68 3.51 14.44
CA ALA A 186 6.72 4.53 14.34
C ALA A 186 6.40 5.60 13.28
N GLN A 187 5.78 5.22 12.17
CA GLN A 187 5.32 6.18 11.16
C GLN A 187 4.18 7.07 11.71
N LEU A 188 3.27 6.52 12.54
CA LEU A 188 2.26 7.31 13.25
C LEU A 188 2.91 8.27 14.27
N ASP A 189 3.90 7.81 15.02
CA ASP A 189 4.66 8.65 15.97
C ASP A 189 5.42 9.77 15.25
N ALA A 190 5.84 9.54 14.01
CA ALA A 190 6.49 10.54 13.17
C ALA A 190 5.51 11.57 12.56
N GLY A 191 4.20 11.35 12.66
CA GLY A 191 3.16 12.30 12.21
C GLY A 191 2.29 11.82 11.04
N ALA A 192 2.39 10.56 10.62
CA ALA A 192 1.40 9.97 9.72
C ALA A 192 0.03 9.91 10.42
N GLN A 193 -1.04 10.24 9.72
CA GLN A 193 -2.41 10.25 10.27
C GLN A 193 -3.24 9.05 9.79
N ILE A 194 -2.77 8.35 8.76
CA ILE A 194 -3.33 7.12 8.20
C ILE A 194 -2.15 6.20 7.91
N VAL A 195 -2.34 4.89 8.01
CA VAL A 195 -1.36 3.93 7.49
C VAL A 195 -2.03 2.92 6.57
N GLN A 196 -1.29 2.45 5.56
CA GLN A 196 -1.77 1.43 4.64
C GLN A 196 -0.90 0.18 4.71
N LEU A 197 -1.54 -0.99 4.86
CA LEU A 197 -0.92 -2.30 4.76
C LEU A 197 -1.14 -2.83 3.34
N PHE A 198 -0.04 -3.06 2.61
CA PHE A 198 -0.08 -3.58 1.24
C PHE A 198 0.14 -5.08 1.21
N ASP A 199 -0.92 -5.85 0.98
CA ASP A 199 -0.85 -7.30 0.74
C ASP A 199 -0.95 -7.62 -0.76
N SER A 200 0.00 -7.10 -1.51
CA SER A 200 -0.01 -7.09 -2.98
C SER A 200 0.00 -8.48 -3.60
N TRP A 201 0.46 -9.51 -2.88
CA TRP A 201 0.62 -10.87 -3.42
C TRP A 201 -0.33 -11.90 -2.85
N ALA A 202 -1.14 -11.54 -1.85
CA ALA A 202 -2.12 -12.44 -1.23
C ALA A 202 -3.12 -13.04 -2.23
N GLY A 203 -3.39 -12.36 -3.33
CA GLY A 203 -4.31 -12.84 -4.37
C GLY A 203 -3.90 -14.14 -5.06
N CYS A 204 -2.69 -14.64 -4.84
CA CYS A 204 -2.28 -15.97 -5.31
C CYS A 204 -2.84 -17.13 -4.45
N LEU A 205 -3.49 -16.81 -3.32
CA LEU A 205 -4.04 -17.78 -2.36
C LEU A 205 -5.55 -17.95 -2.54
N GLY A 206 -6.02 -19.17 -2.23
CA GLY A 206 -7.43 -19.41 -1.97
C GLY A 206 -7.87 -18.87 -0.60
N PRO A 207 -9.19 -18.72 -0.37
CA PRO A 207 -9.71 -18.19 0.90
C PRO A 207 -9.29 -19.02 2.14
N GLU A 208 -9.25 -20.35 2.04
CA GLU A 208 -8.88 -21.20 3.17
C GLU A 208 -7.39 -21.06 3.53
N ASP A 209 -6.51 -20.99 2.52
CA ASP A 209 -5.08 -20.75 2.74
C ASP A 209 -4.84 -19.37 3.37
N TYR A 210 -5.53 -18.35 2.87
CA TYR A 210 -5.44 -17.01 3.47
C TYR A 210 -5.91 -17.04 4.93
N ARG A 211 -7.03 -17.69 5.23
CA ARG A 211 -7.58 -17.82 6.58
C ARG A 211 -6.60 -18.48 7.54
N ARG A 212 -5.99 -19.60 7.11
CA ARG A 212 -5.09 -20.41 7.95
C ARG A 212 -3.73 -19.78 8.10
N TYR A 213 -3.11 -19.37 7.00
CA TYR A 213 -1.70 -19.06 6.95
C TYR A 213 -1.36 -17.58 6.97
N VAL A 214 -2.33 -16.65 6.74
CA VAL A 214 -2.06 -15.22 6.56
C VAL A 214 -2.86 -14.34 7.51
N LEU A 215 -4.17 -14.56 7.61
CA LEU A 215 -5.10 -13.71 8.37
C LEU A 215 -4.65 -13.42 9.81
N PRO A 216 -4.19 -14.40 10.62
CA PRO A 216 -3.77 -14.15 12.00
C PRO A 216 -2.61 -13.15 12.08
N HIS A 217 -1.66 -13.25 11.16
CA HIS A 217 -0.45 -12.41 11.10
C HIS A 217 -0.75 -11.00 10.58
N SER A 218 -1.61 -10.86 9.55
CA SER A 218 -2.08 -9.56 9.10
C SER A 218 -2.86 -8.82 10.20
N ARG A 219 -3.67 -9.55 10.99
CA ARG A 219 -4.35 -9.00 12.16
C ARG A 219 -3.36 -8.47 13.20
N THR A 220 -2.34 -9.25 13.54
CA THR A 220 -1.28 -8.86 14.48
C THR A 220 -0.54 -7.62 13.98
N ALA A 221 -0.18 -7.58 12.70
CA ALA A 221 0.53 -6.46 12.10
C ALA A 221 -0.22 -5.11 12.20
N MET A 222 -1.56 -5.14 12.11
CA MET A 222 -2.39 -3.93 12.15
C MET A 222 -2.92 -3.57 13.55
N ALA A 223 -2.87 -4.49 14.51
CA ALA A 223 -3.61 -4.37 15.77
C ALA A 223 -3.32 -3.07 16.53
N GLU A 224 -2.04 -2.72 16.71
CA GLU A 224 -1.65 -1.52 17.47
C GLU A 224 -1.93 -0.24 16.68
N ALA A 225 -1.60 -0.20 15.40
CA ALA A 225 -1.88 0.95 14.54
C ALA A 225 -3.38 1.25 14.47
N SER A 226 -4.25 0.23 14.43
CA SER A 226 -5.71 0.37 14.36
C SER A 226 -6.32 0.99 15.61
N ARG A 227 -5.65 0.95 16.77
CA ARG A 227 -6.10 1.64 18.00
C ARG A 227 -5.82 3.15 17.95
N ARG A 228 -4.90 3.58 17.10
CA ARG A 228 -4.35 4.93 17.07
C ARG A 228 -4.80 5.74 15.86
N ALA A 229 -4.98 5.11 14.71
CA ALA A 229 -5.29 5.76 13.45
C ALA A 229 -6.08 4.85 12.51
N PRO A 230 -6.74 5.41 11.48
CA PRO A 230 -7.29 4.61 10.39
C PRO A 230 -6.20 3.78 9.71
N VAL A 231 -6.50 2.49 9.50
CA VAL A 231 -5.65 1.56 8.75
C VAL A 231 -6.38 1.15 7.48
N ILE A 232 -5.72 1.30 6.35
CA ILE A 232 -6.19 0.80 5.05
C ILE A 232 -5.55 -0.56 4.83
N HIS A 233 -6.34 -1.62 4.71
CA HIS A 233 -5.86 -2.95 4.36
C HIS A 233 -6.15 -3.21 2.89
N PHE A 234 -5.12 -3.26 2.06
CA PHE A 234 -5.22 -3.42 0.61
C PHE A 234 -4.59 -4.73 0.15
N ALA A 235 -5.36 -5.54 -0.58
CA ALA A 235 -4.85 -6.68 -1.33
C ALA A 235 -5.35 -6.62 -2.77
N THR A 236 -4.67 -7.34 -3.67
CA THR A 236 -5.01 -7.38 -5.09
C THR A 236 -5.01 -8.80 -5.61
N GLY A 237 -5.74 -9.06 -6.68
CA GLY A 237 -5.70 -10.29 -7.46
C GLY A 237 -6.83 -11.27 -7.22
N ASN A 238 -7.38 -11.36 -6.01
CA ASN A 238 -8.46 -12.32 -5.70
C ASN A 238 -9.58 -11.68 -4.87
N PRO A 239 -10.69 -11.26 -5.50
CA PRO A 239 -11.82 -10.68 -4.79
C PRO A 239 -12.48 -11.57 -3.74
N SER A 240 -12.33 -12.91 -3.83
CA SER A 240 -12.88 -13.82 -2.84
C SER A 240 -12.24 -13.69 -1.44
N LEU A 241 -11.11 -12.98 -1.34
CA LEU A 241 -10.45 -12.68 -0.08
C LEU A 241 -11.06 -11.47 0.68
N LEU A 242 -11.90 -10.66 0.04
CA LEU A 242 -12.43 -9.43 0.63
C LEU A 242 -13.08 -9.60 2.00
N PRO A 243 -13.95 -10.61 2.25
CA PRO A 243 -14.49 -10.84 3.59
C PRO A 243 -13.40 -11.18 4.63
N LEU A 244 -12.34 -11.86 4.21
CA LEU A 244 -11.24 -12.24 5.08
C LEU A 244 -10.30 -11.06 5.37
N LEU A 245 -10.10 -10.15 4.41
CA LEU A 245 -9.38 -8.89 4.62
C LEU A 245 -10.11 -8.05 5.68
N ALA A 246 -11.43 -7.91 5.56
CA ALA A 246 -12.26 -7.22 6.55
C ALA A 246 -12.16 -7.89 7.94
N LEU A 247 -12.16 -9.23 7.98
CA LEU A 247 -12.01 -9.99 9.23
C LEU A 247 -10.61 -9.86 9.83
N ALA A 248 -9.56 -9.73 9.02
CA ALA A 248 -8.19 -9.51 9.50
C ALA A 248 -8.04 -8.14 10.17
N GLY A 249 -8.72 -7.11 9.69
CA GLY A 249 -8.72 -5.79 10.30
C GLY A 249 -8.60 -4.65 9.29
N GLY A 250 -8.38 -3.45 9.83
CA GLY A 250 -8.42 -2.20 9.08
C GLY A 250 -9.80 -1.53 9.12
N SER A 251 -9.81 -0.21 9.22
CA SER A 251 -11.05 0.58 9.14
C SER A 251 -11.48 0.83 7.69
N VAL A 252 -10.55 0.70 6.75
CA VAL A 252 -10.75 0.87 5.32
C VAL A 252 -10.23 -0.36 4.59
N ILE A 253 -11.03 -0.93 3.70
CA ILE A 253 -10.60 -2.03 2.84
C ILE A 253 -10.32 -1.48 1.44
N GLY A 254 -9.09 -1.66 0.98
CA GLY A 254 -8.68 -1.31 -0.37
C GLY A 254 -9.14 -2.39 -1.36
N ILE A 255 -9.79 -1.95 -2.43
CA ILE A 255 -10.40 -2.81 -3.45
C ILE A 255 -9.61 -2.67 -4.75
N ASP A 256 -9.25 -3.79 -5.37
CA ASP A 256 -8.67 -3.77 -6.71
C ASP A 256 -9.75 -3.70 -7.80
N TRP A 257 -9.34 -3.51 -9.05
CA TRP A 257 -10.25 -3.27 -10.18
C TRP A 257 -10.97 -4.52 -10.72
N ARG A 258 -10.69 -5.72 -10.18
CA ARG A 258 -11.23 -6.99 -10.71
C ARG A 258 -12.63 -7.33 -10.24
N ILE A 259 -13.24 -6.45 -9.48
CA ILE A 259 -14.61 -6.57 -8.98
C ILE A 259 -15.27 -5.18 -9.01
N GLU A 260 -16.57 -5.14 -9.26
CA GLU A 260 -17.35 -3.91 -9.16
C GLU A 260 -17.36 -3.39 -7.71
N LEU A 261 -17.14 -2.07 -7.51
CA LEU A 261 -17.02 -1.47 -6.17
C LEU A 261 -18.24 -1.78 -5.28
N GLY A 262 -19.45 -1.73 -5.85
CA GLY A 262 -20.68 -2.00 -5.10
C GLY A 262 -20.76 -3.45 -4.61
N GLN A 263 -20.33 -4.42 -5.42
CA GLN A 263 -20.24 -5.83 -5.04
C GLN A 263 -19.17 -6.06 -3.99
N ALA A 264 -18.00 -5.43 -4.16
CA ALA A 264 -16.91 -5.50 -3.21
C ALA A 264 -17.33 -4.96 -1.84
N TRP A 265 -17.99 -3.80 -1.80
CA TRP A 265 -18.45 -3.20 -0.55
C TRP A 265 -19.49 -4.05 0.17
N ALA A 266 -20.40 -4.66 -0.58
CA ALA A 266 -21.35 -5.62 0.00
C ALA A 266 -20.65 -6.85 0.61
N ALA A 267 -19.60 -7.36 -0.04
CA ALA A 267 -18.82 -8.50 0.45
C ALA A 267 -17.96 -8.16 1.68
N VAL A 268 -17.43 -6.94 1.75
CA VAL A 268 -16.67 -6.41 2.91
C VAL A 268 -17.58 -6.15 4.12
N GLY A 269 -18.81 -5.73 3.84
CA GLY A 269 -19.77 -5.20 4.82
C GLY A 269 -19.76 -3.67 4.85
N TYR A 270 -20.96 -3.09 4.94
CA TYR A 270 -21.13 -1.63 4.95
C TYR A 270 -20.77 -0.97 6.29
N ASP A 271 -20.28 -1.74 7.24
CA ASP A 271 -19.68 -1.27 8.50
C ASP A 271 -18.20 -0.88 8.35
N ARG A 272 -17.62 -1.06 7.17
CA ARG A 272 -16.26 -0.64 6.81
C ARG A 272 -16.29 0.44 5.73
N ALA A 273 -15.27 1.31 5.76
CA ALA A 273 -14.98 2.17 4.62
C ALA A 273 -14.29 1.37 3.50
N VAL A 274 -14.39 1.83 2.27
CA VAL A 274 -13.68 1.21 1.13
C VAL A 274 -12.88 2.25 0.37
N GLN A 275 -11.76 1.80 -0.19
CA GLN A 275 -10.91 2.59 -1.06
C GLN A 275 -10.79 1.91 -2.42
N GLY A 276 -10.99 2.65 -3.47
CA GLY A 276 -10.79 2.15 -4.84
C GLY A 276 -11.83 2.72 -5.81
N ASN A 277 -11.99 2.10 -6.99
CA ASN A 277 -11.19 0.96 -7.49
C ASN A 277 -11.08 1.00 -9.01
N LEU A 278 -10.89 2.21 -9.58
CA LEU A 278 -10.78 2.34 -11.03
C LEU A 278 -9.57 1.55 -11.55
N ASP A 279 -9.76 0.82 -12.67
CA ASP A 279 -8.64 0.16 -13.36
C ASP A 279 -7.62 1.21 -13.82
N PRO A 280 -6.34 1.10 -13.42
CA PRO A 280 -5.30 2.02 -13.85
C PRO A 280 -5.14 2.14 -15.37
N ALA A 281 -5.48 1.09 -16.13
CA ALA A 281 -5.41 1.10 -17.58
C ALA A 281 -6.38 2.09 -18.22
N VAL A 282 -7.47 2.46 -17.55
CA VAL A 282 -8.40 3.49 -18.01
C VAL A 282 -7.71 4.83 -18.21
N LEU A 283 -6.71 5.15 -17.38
CA LEU A 283 -5.94 6.38 -17.50
C LEU A 283 -5.03 6.45 -18.74
N LEU A 284 -4.91 5.35 -19.50
CA LEU A 284 -4.20 5.33 -20.79
C LEU A 284 -5.13 5.61 -21.99
N THR A 285 -6.43 5.82 -21.75
CA THR A 285 -7.45 6.09 -22.79
C THR A 285 -7.66 7.58 -22.98
N ASP A 286 -8.71 7.97 -23.70
CA ASP A 286 -9.14 9.37 -23.86
C ASP A 286 -9.85 9.90 -22.59
N ARG A 287 -9.93 11.23 -22.47
CA ARG A 287 -10.50 11.91 -21.29
C ARG A 287 -11.99 11.60 -21.07
N ASP A 288 -12.76 11.41 -22.15
CA ASP A 288 -14.18 11.13 -22.01
C ASP A 288 -14.40 9.74 -21.44
N THR A 289 -13.57 8.78 -21.82
CA THR A 289 -13.55 7.44 -21.21
C THR A 289 -13.12 7.50 -19.74
N VAL A 290 -12.08 8.28 -19.39
CA VAL A 290 -11.66 8.49 -18.00
C VAL A 290 -12.82 9.06 -17.18
N ARG A 291 -13.47 10.13 -17.65
CA ARG A 291 -14.61 10.77 -16.98
C ARG A 291 -15.78 9.79 -16.77
N ARG A 292 -16.20 9.12 -17.82
CA ARG A 292 -17.30 8.15 -17.77
C ARG A 292 -17.02 7.01 -16.78
N ARG A 293 -15.83 6.39 -16.86
CA ARG A 293 -15.45 5.28 -15.97
C ARG A 293 -15.30 5.73 -14.51
N THR A 294 -14.85 6.96 -14.27
CA THR A 294 -14.78 7.56 -12.93
C THR A 294 -16.20 7.73 -12.34
N HIS A 295 -17.14 8.25 -13.14
CA HIS A 295 -18.54 8.35 -12.70
C HIS A 295 -19.18 7.00 -12.42
N GLU A 296 -18.87 5.96 -13.20
CA GLU A 296 -19.37 4.60 -12.96
C GLU A 296 -18.94 4.07 -11.60
N VAL A 297 -17.69 4.29 -11.19
CA VAL A 297 -17.18 3.91 -9.84
C VAL A 297 -17.88 4.74 -8.75
N LEU A 298 -18.01 6.06 -8.94
CA LEU A 298 -18.69 6.94 -7.98
C LEU A 298 -20.17 6.55 -7.81
N ALA A 299 -20.84 6.21 -8.90
CA ALA A 299 -22.24 5.78 -8.88
C ALA A 299 -22.45 4.48 -8.07
N GLN A 300 -21.49 3.55 -8.13
CA GLN A 300 -21.53 2.31 -7.35
C GLN A 300 -21.38 2.54 -5.84
N ALA A 301 -20.68 3.60 -5.42
CA ALA A 301 -20.64 4.02 -4.02
C ALA A 301 -22.01 4.49 -3.52
N ALA A 302 -22.91 4.93 -4.43
CA ALA A 302 -24.30 5.30 -4.18
C ALA A 302 -24.45 6.33 -3.03
N GLY A 303 -23.52 7.27 -2.91
CA GLY A 303 -23.55 8.32 -1.89
C GLY A 303 -23.31 7.82 -0.45
N ARG A 304 -22.91 6.55 -0.27
CA ARG A 304 -22.65 6.01 1.07
C ARG A 304 -21.40 6.66 1.69
N PRO A 305 -21.44 7.03 2.98
CA PRO A 305 -20.27 7.54 3.66
C PRO A 305 -19.20 6.44 3.80
N GLY A 306 -17.93 6.80 3.55
CA GLY A 306 -16.80 5.88 3.67
C GLY A 306 -16.20 5.43 2.35
N HIS A 307 -16.59 6.02 1.20
CA HIS A 307 -15.87 5.84 -0.05
C HIS A 307 -14.67 6.78 -0.12
N ILE A 308 -13.50 6.24 -0.45
CA ILE A 308 -12.27 6.96 -0.79
C ILE A 308 -11.93 6.56 -2.22
N PHE A 309 -11.96 7.51 -3.15
CA PHE A 309 -11.62 7.21 -4.51
C PHE A 309 -10.12 6.97 -4.68
N ASN A 310 -9.79 5.89 -5.33
CA ASN A 310 -8.44 5.52 -5.74
C ASN A 310 -8.51 4.65 -6.99
N LEU A 311 -7.35 4.36 -7.58
CA LEU A 311 -7.24 3.27 -8.55
C LEU A 311 -7.24 1.92 -7.82
N GLY A 312 -7.58 0.86 -8.52
CA GLY A 312 -7.45 -0.51 -8.02
C GLY A 312 -6.00 -1.01 -7.91
N HIS A 313 -5.02 -0.22 -8.34
CA HIS A 313 -3.58 -0.39 -8.21
C HIS A 313 -2.86 0.96 -8.40
N GLY A 314 -1.54 0.98 -8.43
CA GLY A 314 -0.77 2.22 -8.66
C GLY A 314 -0.89 2.76 -10.09
N VAL A 315 -0.73 4.08 -10.22
CA VAL A 315 -0.64 4.76 -11.54
C VAL A 315 0.46 4.11 -12.38
N LEU A 316 0.16 3.86 -13.66
CA LEU A 316 1.10 3.22 -14.59
C LEU A 316 2.14 4.24 -15.10
N PRO A 317 3.38 3.79 -15.43
CA PRO A 317 4.47 4.69 -15.80
C PRO A 317 4.23 5.56 -17.04
N HIS A 318 3.38 5.13 -17.96
CA HIS A 318 3.09 5.81 -19.23
C HIS A 318 1.76 6.58 -19.21
N THR A 319 1.15 6.74 -18.03
CA THR A 319 -0.10 7.47 -17.86
C THR A 319 0.09 8.95 -18.23
N PRO A 320 -0.75 9.53 -19.12
CA PRO A 320 -0.77 10.97 -19.34
C PRO A 320 -1.17 11.72 -18.06
N VAL A 321 -0.42 12.76 -17.69
CA VAL A 321 -0.71 13.56 -16.48
C VAL A 321 -2.10 14.20 -16.57
N GLU A 322 -2.50 14.61 -17.77
CA GLU A 322 -3.79 15.22 -18.06
C GLU A 322 -4.96 14.30 -17.74
N ASN A 323 -4.78 12.99 -17.91
CA ASN A 323 -5.82 11.99 -17.60
C ASN A 323 -5.94 11.77 -16.09
N VAL A 324 -4.82 11.89 -15.35
CA VAL A 324 -4.85 11.89 -13.88
C VAL A 324 -5.56 13.12 -13.35
N LEU A 325 -5.29 14.30 -13.93
CA LEU A 325 -5.97 15.55 -13.58
C LEU A 325 -7.47 15.49 -13.90
N GLU A 326 -7.85 14.95 -15.07
CA GLU A 326 -9.26 14.73 -15.46
C GLU A 326 -9.99 13.81 -14.46
N LEU A 327 -9.36 12.70 -14.04
CA LEU A 327 -9.93 11.83 -13.03
C LEU A 327 -10.18 12.61 -11.71
N ILE A 328 -9.17 13.37 -11.25
CA ILE A 328 -9.27 14.08 -9.96
C ILE A 328 -10.34 15.18 -10.04
N ALA A 329 -10.40 15.95 -11.13
CA ALA A 329 -11.43 16.95 -11.39
C ALA A 329 -12.83 16.28 -11.38
N THR A 330 -13.00 15.20 -12.11
CA THR A 330 -14.26 14.44 -12.15
C THR A 330 -14.71 13.95 -10.75
N VAL A 331 -13.78 13.43 -9.93
CA VAL A 331 -14.12 12.98 -8.56
C VAL A 331 -14.52 14.17 -7.68
N LYS A 332 -13.93 15.35 -7.90
CA LYS A 332 -14.22 16.56 -7.14
C LYS A 332 -15.51 17.26 -7.59
N GLY A 333 -16.02 16.92 -8.77
CA GLY A 333 -17.21 17.58 -9.37
C GLY A 333 -16.88 18.90 -10.06
N ASP A 334 -15.64 19.07 -10.50
CA ASP A 334 -15.12 20.26 -11.20
C ASP A 334 -15.30 20.12 -12.71
#